data_f67ba21e118c04a5a2750b02bb1dbc49
#
_entry.id   f67ba21e118c04a5a2750b02bb1dbc49
#
_cell.length_a   1.000
_cell.length_b   1.000
_cell.length_c   1.000
_cell.angle_alpha   90.00
_cell.angle_beta   90.00
_cell.angle_gamma   90.00
#
_symmetry.space_group_name_H-M   'P 1'
#
loop_
_entity.id
_entity.type
_entity.pdbx_description
1 polymer ?
#
loop_
_entity_poly.entity_id
_entity_poly.type
_entity_poly.pdbx_seq_one_letter_code
_entity_poly.pdbx_strand_id
1 'polypeptide(L)'
;MNFPSLRSLRQPESLGALALLAVSATGAAITALGLESTQAPAQAQSQEIGVYSGRHYNTDKELYRQFTARTGIKVKLLEAKDDALIERVRTEGKNSPADVLVLVDAARLDKASDMGLFRSSPSATLMRDVPLNLRDSKGRWFGLTRRVRVPVVNPKLVNPASIRTYADLANPALKGKLCLRDSKSVYNQSLVADQMILRGDAAAAKWVKGMTANVTKPYFTSDTPLIRAVANGECGVGLVNTYYLARMLSGDNGAADKAMAGKVKVVFTNPAHVNISGAGVVKTSKNPQAALKLIEFLASPTGGRGYAEANNEYPLKGYGNNAILKRFGTFKADSVSAEQMGAKNKAAVQLMARNGWK
;
A
#
# COMPACT_ATOMS: atom_id res chain seq x y z
N MET A 1 -35.20 9.66 53.33
CA MET A 1 -36.36 10.52 53.64
C MET A 1 -37.22 10.61 52.38
N ASN A 2 -38.36 9.94 52.56
CA ASN A 2 -39.68 10.19 51.98
C ASN A 2 -39.94 10.36 50.49
N PHE A 3 -40.52 9.28 49.98
CA PHE A 3 -41.63 9.30 49.00
C PHE A 3 -42.85 9.97 49.57
N PRO A 4 -43.87 10.43 48.85
CA PRO A 4 -44.90 9.61 48.21
C PRO A 4 -45.47 10.19 46.90
N SER A 5 -46.31 9.62 46.12
CA SER A 5 -47.30 8.54 45.99
C SER A 5 -48.33 8.96 44.93
N LEU A 6 -48.64 8.07 44.00
CA LEU A 6 -49.95 7.63 43.49
C LEU A 6 -51.15 8.56 43.35
N ARG A 7 -51.85 8.53 42.23
CA ARG A 7 -53.28 8.17 41.94
C ARG A 7 -53.61 8.53 40.48
N SER A 8 -54.06 7.67 39.60
CA SER A 8 -55.21 6.76 39.44
C SER A 8 -56.50 7.46 38.98
N LEU A 9 -57.18 6.81 38.01
CA LEU A 9 -58.63 6.82 37.72
C LEU A 9 -58.99 7.58 36.42
N ARG A 10 -59.76 7.17 35.45
CA ARG A 10 -60.70 6.07 35.20
C ARG A 10 -61.24 6.23 33.81
N GLN A 11 -61.59 5.11 33.16
CA GLN A 11 -62.51 5.06 32.02
C GLN A 11 -63.94 5.44 32.41
N PRO A 12 -64.89 5.72 31.48
CA PRO A 12 -65.88 4.70 31.21
C PRO A 12 -66.29 4.50 29.74
N GLU A 13 -66.86 3.33 29.55
CA GLU A 13 -67.50 2.78 28.36
C GLU A 13 -68.83 3.49 28.05
N SER A 14 -69.30 3.38 26.77
CA SER A 14 -70.74 3.23 26.49
C SER A 14 -70.99 2.63 25.13
N LEU A 15 -71.87 1.65 25.19
CA LEU A 15 -72.51 0.83 24.15
C LEU A 15 -73.47 1.60 23.25
N GLY A 16 -73.78 0.98 22.09
CA GLY A 16 -75.03 1.19 21.33
C GLY A 16 -74.87 0.93 19.84
N ALA A 17 -75.24 -0.09 19.33
CA ALA A 17 -76.44 -0.79 18.97
C ALA A 17 -76.60 -0.95 17.44
N LEU A 18 -77.00 -2.17 17.11
CA LEU A 18 -77.29 -2.76 15.80
C LEU A 18 -78.19 -1.93 14.86
N ALA A 19 -77.98 -2.08 13.54
CA ALA A 19 -79.06 -2.21 12.58
C ALA A 19 -78.62 -3.08 11.40
N LEU A 20 -79.27 -4.23 11.24
CA LEU A 20 -79.29 -5.08 10.03
C LEU A 20 -80.11 -4.42 8.95
N LEU A 21 -79.61 -4.43 7.71
CA LEU A 21 -80.46 -4.46 6.53
C LEU A 21 -79.79 -5.34 5.46
N ALA A 22 -80.42 -6.46 5.19
CA ALA A 22 -80.14 -7.35 4.10
C ALA A 22 -80.78 -6.81 2.80
N VAL A 23 -80.00 -6.72 1.70
CA VAL A 23 -80.53 -6.69 0.35
C VAL A 23 -79.69 -7.62 -0.49
N SER A 24 -80.35 -8.68 -0.96
CA SER A 24 -79.89 -9.59 -1.99
C SER A 24 -80.03 -8.97 -3.36
N ALA A 25 -79.01 -9.10 -4.22
CA ALA A 25 -79.21 -9.25 -5.68
C ALA A 25 -77.90 -9.60 -6.41
N THR A 26 -77.91 -10.78 -7.00
CA THR A 26 -77.46 -11.16 -8.37
C THR A 26 -76.10 -10.71 -8.89
N GLY A 27 -75.30 -11.68 -9.09
CA GLY A 27 -74.25 -12.06 -10.00
C GLY A 27 -73.77 -11.13 -11.10
N ALA A 28 -72.45 -10.92 -11.07
CA ALA A 28 -71.67 -10.82 -12.28
C ALA A 28 -70.28 -11.32 -11.93
N ALA A 29 -69.88 -12.49 -12.42
CA ALA A 29 -68.53 -13.01 -12.37
C ALA A 29 -67.65 -12.17 -13.30
N ILE A 30 -66.87 -11.26 -12.71
CA ILE A 30 -65.73 -10.63 -13.42
C ILE A 30 -64.54 -11.48 -13.11
N THR A 31 -64.09 -12.29 -14.07
CA THR A 31 -62.79 -12.93 -14.10
C THR A 31 -61.73 -11.85 -14.17
N ALA A 32 -61.15 -11.50 -13.03
CA ALA A 32 -59.95 -10.69 -12.95
C ALA A 32 -58.79 -11.57 -13.47
N LEU A 33 -58.44 -11.40 -14.73
CA LEU A 33 -57.14 -11.82 -15.24
C LEU A 33 -56.07 -11.08 -14.45
N GLY A 34 -55.43 -11.79 -13.52
CA GLY A 34 -54.25 -11.35 -12.83
C GLY A 34 -53.14 -11.08 -13.86
N LEU A 35 -52.91 -9.81 -14.17
CA LEU A 35 -51.65 -9.37 -14.74
C LEU A 35 -50.60 -9.51 -13.66
N GLU A 36 -49.99 -10.71 -13.59
CA GLU A 36 -48.71 -10.84 -12.94
C GLU A 36 -47.71 -9.93 -13.69
N SER A 37 -47.48 -8.75 -13.16
CA SER A 37 -46.36 -7.92 -13.57
C SER A 37 -45.09 -8.71 -13.19
N THR A 38 -44.57 -9.47 -14.15
CA THR A 38 -43.20 -9.97 -14.11
C THR A 38 -42.32 -8.72 -14.13
N GLN A 39 -42.00 -8.18 -12.92
CA GLN A 39 -40.90 -7.27 -12.78
C GLN A 39 -39.66 -8.02 -13.26
N ALA A 40 -39.19 -7.69 -14.45
CA ALA A 40 -37.90 -8.10 -14.91
C ALA A 40 -36.89 -7.74 -13.81
N PRO A 41 -35.97 -8.66 -13.42
CA PRO A 41 -34.99 -8.34 -12.39
C PRO A 41 -34.28 -7.07 -12.83
N ALA A 42 -34.36 -6.02 -12.00
CA ALA A 42 -33.65 -4.77 -12.24
C ALA A 42 -32.21 -5.16 -12.53
N GLN A 43 -31.78 -4.95 -13.77
CA GLN A 43 -30.39 -5.20 -14.18
C GLN A 43 -29.52 -4.38 -13.26
N ALA A 44 -28.88 -5.02 -12.28
CA ALA A 44 -27.99 -4.35 -11.34
C ALA A 44 -26.94 -3.65 -12.19
N GLN A 45 -27.04 -2.33 -12.28
CA GLN A 45 -26.13 -1.49 -13.03
C GLN A 45 -24.73 -1.82 -12.51
N SER A 46 -23.88 -2.40 -13.36
CA SER A 46 -22.56 -2.88 -12.95
C SER A 46 -21.77 -1.70 -12.39
N GLN A 47 -21.58 -1.70 -11.07
CA GLN A 47 -20.86 -0.65 -10.37
C GLN A 47 -19.41 -0.62 -10.88
N GLU A 48 -18.92 0.57 -11.24
CA GLU A 48 -17.52 0.77 -11.68
C GLU A 48 -16.81 1.70 -10.70
N ILE A 49 -15.54 1.40 -10.43
CA ILE A 49 -14.65 2.23 -9.61
C ILE A 49 -13.40 2.63 -10.38
N GLY A 50 -12.99 3.90 -10.25
CA GLY A 50 -11.74 4.42 -10.77
C GLY A 50 -10.57 4.11 -9.82
N VAL A 51 -9.53 3.46 -10.33
CA VAL A 51 -8.31 3.16 -9.59
C VAL A 51 -7.14 3.88 -10.23
N TYR A 52 -6.51 4.80 -9.49
CA TYR A 52 -5.27 5.46 -9.88
C TYR A 52 -4.11 4.75 -9.18
N SER A 53 -3.18 4.16 -9.94
CA SER A 53 -2.12 3.32 -9.42
C SER A 53 -0.73 3.80 -9.84
N GLY A 54 0.13 4.01 -8.84
CA GLY A 54 1.57 4.22 -9.02
C GLY A 54 2.34 2.92 -9.28
N ARG A 55 1.67 1.79 -9.24
CA ARG A 55 2.23 0.48 -9.61
C ARG A 55 2.00 0.25 -11.11
N HIS A 56 3.01 -0.28 -11.81
CA HIS A 56 2.99 -0.45 -13.27
C HIS A 56 3.19 -1.93 -13.63
N TYR A 57 2.45 -2.83 -12.99
CA TYR A 57 2.66 -4.27 -13.16
C TYR A 57 1.46 -4.91 -13.86
N ASN A 58 1.71 -5.57 -14.99
CA ASN A 58 0.63 -6.30 -15.71
C ASN A 58 -0.05 -7.35 -14.83
N THR A 59 0.67 -7.90 -13.86
CA THR A 59 0.17 -8.86 -12.87
C THR A 59 -0.91 -8.28 -11.96
N ASP A 60 -0.89 -6.98 -11.67
CA ASP A 60 -1.93 -6.32 -10.86
C ASP A 60 -3.28 -6.34 -11.58
N LYS A 61 -3.28 -6.28 -12.92
CA LYS A 61 -4.52 -6.31 -13.74
C LYS A 61 -5.28 -7.62 -13.59
N GLU A 62 -4.57 -8.73 -13.38
CA GLU A 62 -5.20 -10.01 -13.12
C GLU A 62 -5.98 -10.02 -11.81
N LEU A 63 -5.44 -9.41 -10.77
CA LEU A 63 -6.11 -9.30 -9.48
C LEU A 63 -7.34 -8.40 -9.54
N TYR A 64 -7.29 -7.32 -10.30
CA TYR A 64 -8.47 -6.49 -10.55
C TYR A 64 -9.56 -7.27 -11.31
N ARG A 65 -9.19 -8.13 -12.26
CA ARG A 65 -10.16 -9.03 -12.93
C ARG A 65 -10.77 -10.03 -11.95
N GLN A 66 -9.98 -10.63 -11.07
CA GLN A 66 -10.47 -11.53 -10.01
C GLN A 66 -11.42 -10.81 -9.04
N PHE A 67 -11.11 -9.58 -8.67
CA PHE A 67 -12.01 -8.75 -7.87
C PHE A 67 -13.34 -8.53 -8.59
N THR A 68 -13.30 -8.14 -9.85
CA THR A 68 -14.51 -7.94 -10.67
C THR A 68 -15.33 -9.23 -10.78
N ALA A 69 -14.69 -10.37 -11.04
CA ALA A 69 -15.36 -11.67 -11.12
C ALA A 69 -16.09 -12.07 -9.84
N ARG A 70 -15.52 -11.70 -8.67
CA ARG A 70 -16.08 -12.03 -7.35
C ARG A 70 -17.18 -11.08 -6.89
N THR A 71 -17.14 -9.83 -7.33
CA THR A 71 -17.98 -8.76 -6.75
C THR A 71 -18.95 -8.13 -7.76
N GLY A 72 -18.75 -8.35 -9.06
CA GLY A 72 -19.44 -7.62 -10.12
C GLY A 72 -18.97 -6.16 -10.29
N ILE A 73 -18.08 -5.65 -9.42
CA ILE A 73 -17.60 -4.28 -9.48
C ILE A 73 -16.47 -4.18 -10.52
N LYS A 74 -16.67 -3.37 -11.55
CA LYS A 74 -15.66 -3.15 -12.59
C LYS A 74 -14.58 -2.19 -12.10
N VAL A 75 -13.33 -2.42 -12.54
CA VAL A 75 -12.18 -1.57 -12.23
C VAL A 75 -11.70 -0.84 -13.48
N LYS A 76 -11.77 0.49 -13.45
CA LYS A 76 -11.18 1.37 -14.45
C LYS A 76 -9.82 1.86 -13.95
N LEU A 77 -8.75 1.25 -14.50
CA LEU A 77 -7.38 1.49 -14.06
C LEU A 77 -6.73 2.64 -14.84
N LEU A 78 -6.07 3.55 -14.12
CA LEU A 78 -5.16 4.54 -14.66
C LEU A 78 -3.80 4.40 -13.96
N GLU A 79 -2.75 4.14 -14.74
CA GLU A 79 -1.39 3.99 -14.25
C GLU A 79 -0.54 5.19 -14.63
N ALA A 80 0.17 5.77 -13.65
CA ALA A 80 1.14 6.84 -13.87
C ALA A 80 2.14 6.89 -12.71
N LYS A 81 3.12 7.81 -12.76
CA LYS A 81 4.02 8.06 -11.63
C LYS A 81 3.23 8.57 -10.41
N ASP A 82 3.56 8.07 -9.22
CA ASP A 82 2.85 8.40 -7.98
C ASP A 82 2.65 9.91 -7.76
N ASP A 83 3.71 10.72 -7.94
CA ASP A 83 3.60 12.17 -7.74
C ASP A 83 2.66 12.83 -8.76
N ALA A 84 2.64 12.35 -10.00
CA ALA A 84 1.70 12.81 -11.02
C ALA A 84 0.25 12.44 -10.67
N LEU A 85 0.02 11.25 -10.10
CA LEU A 85 -1.31 10.83 -9.65
C LEU A 85 -1.80 11.65 -8.47
N ILE A 86 -0.93 11.95 -7.49
CA ILE A 86 -1.25 12.81 -6.34
C ILE A 86 -1.70 14.19 -6.84
N GLU A 87 -0.90 14.81 -7.73
CA GLU A 87 -1.22 16.13 -8.28
C GLU A 87 -2.49 16.09 -9.16
N ARG A 88 -2.71 14.99 -9.89
CA ARG A 88 -3.91 14.81 -10.70
C ARG A 88 -5.17 14.76 -9.83
N VAL A 89 -5.20 13.91 -8.80
CA VAL A 89 -6.35 13.84 -7.88
C VAL A 89 -6.59 15.20 -7.21
N ARG A 90 -5.52 15.90 -6.80
CA ARG A 90 -5.62 17.23 -6.22
C ARG A 90 -6.27 18.24 -7.18
N THR A 91 -5.83 18.25 -8.43
CA THR A 91 -6.30 19.20 -9.46
C THR A 91 -7.73 18.88 -9.92
N GLU A 92 -8.06 17.60 -10.10
CA GLU A 92 -9.41 17.15 -10.44
C GLU A 92 -10.42 17.45 -9.32
N GLY A 93 -9.97 17.47 -8.06
CA GLY A 93 -10.77 17.82 -6.89
C GLY A 93 -12.04 16.99 -6.78
N LYS A 94 -13.21 17.65 -6.60
CA LYS A 94 -14.52 16.98 -6.52
C LYS A 94 -14.97 16.29 -7.82
N ASN A 95 -14.33 16.60 -8.93
CA ASN A 95 -14.61 16.01 -10.24
C ASN A 95 -13.72 14.81 -10.54
N SER A 96 -12.82 14.43 -9.64
CA SER A 96 -11.95 13.26 -9.84
C SER A 96 -12.77 12.00 -10.04
N PRO A 97 -12.48 11.21 -11.10
CA PRO A 97 -13.08 9.89 -11.28
C PRO A 97 -12.37 8.81 -10.44
N ALA A 98 -11.32 9.17 -9.68
CA ALA A 98 -10.61 8.23 -8.84
C ALA A 98 -11.40 7.93 -7.57
N ASP A 99 -11.66 6.64 -7.33
CA ASP A 99 -12.23 6.13 -6.08
C ASP A 99 -11.14 5.58 -5.15
N VAL A 100 -10.09 4.99 -5.74
CA VAL A 100 -8.93 4.44 -5.02
C VAL A 100 -7.64 5.05 -5.56
N LEU A 101 -6.76 5.47 -4.67
CA LEU A 101 -5.41 5.89 -5.00
C LEU A 101 -4.41 4.91 -4.38
N VAL A 102 -3.66 4.18 -5.23
CA VAL A 102 -2.63 3.22 -4.85
C VAL A 102 -1.27 3.86 -5.05
N LEU A 103 -0.50 3.98 -3.98
CA LEU A 103 0.81 4.64 -3.99
C LEU A 103 1.91 3.70 -3.49
N VAL A 104 3.09 3.96 -4.02
CA VAL A 104 4.32 3.22 -3.68
C VAL A 104 5.16 4.07 -2.76
N ASP A 105 5.38 3.58 -1.54
CA ASP A 105 6.12 4.21 -0.45
C ASP A 105 5.26 4.97 0.57
N ALA A 106 5.60 4.78 1.84
CA ALA A 106 4.93 5.42 2.98
C ALA A 106 4.94 6.95 2.89
N ALA A 107 6.04 7.54 2.42
CA ALA A 107 6.16 8.99 2.28
C ALA A 107 5.13 9.60 1.29
N ARG A 108 4.79 8.86 0.23
CA ARG A 108 3.77 9.30 -0.72
C ARG A 108 2.36 9.12 -0.20
N LEU A 109 2.10 8.07 0.56
CA LEU A 109 0.83 7.86 1.25
C LEU A 109 0.58 8.99 2.26
N ASP A 110 1.59 9.32 3.03
CA ASP A 110 1.53 10.42 4.01
C ASP A 110 1.34 11.78 3.32
N LYS A 111 2.12 12.08 2.28
CA LYS A 111 1.95 13.28 1.44
C LYS A 111 0.52 13.44 0.94
N ALA A 112 -0.06 12.36 0.39
CA ALA A 112 -1.44 12.38 -0.08
C ALA A 112 -2.45 12.61 1.07
N SER A 113 -2.17 12.04 2.25
CA SER A 113 -2.95 12.27 3.47
C SER A 113 -2.89 13.71 3.95
N ASP A 114 -1.70 14.31 3.98
CA ASP A 114 -1.50 15.71 4.41
C ASP A 114 -2.17 16.70 3.46
N MET A 115 -2.22 16.36 2.17
CA MET A 115 -2.97 17.11 1.17
C MET A 115 -4.49 16.88 1.26
N GLY A 116 -4.97 16.06 2.19
CA GLY A 116 -6.39 15.79 2.39
C GLY A 116 -7.04 15.00 1.26
N LEU A 117 -6.27 14.20 0.51
CA LEU A 117 -6.78 13.44 -0.65
C LEU A 117 -7.48 12.15 -0.25
N PHE A 118 -7.23 11.62 0.94
CA PHE A 118 -7.88 10.42 1.47
C PHE A 118 -8.99 10.76 2.45
N ARG A 119 -10.03 9.94 2.44
CA ARG A 119 -11.04 9.91 3.51
C ARG A 119 -10.68 8.85 4.54
N SER A 120 -11.05 9.07 5.80
CA SER A 120 -11.03 8.01 6.80
C SER A 120 -12.09 6.96 6.40
N SER A 121 -11.66 5.70 6.31
CA SER A 121 -12.48 4.57 5.87
C SER A 121 -12.18 3.36 6.76
N PRO A 122 -12.50 3.43 8.06
CA PRO A 122 -12.24 2.33 8.98
C PRO A 122 -13.02 1.09 8.55
N SER A 123 -12.34 -0.06 8.58
CA SER A 123 -12.90 -1.37 8.25
C SER A 123 -12.40 -2.38 9.26
N ALA A 124 -13.31 -3.16 9.85
CA ALA A 124 -12.95 -4.24 10.77
C ALA A 124 -12.03 -5.28 10.08
N THR A 125 -12.26 -5.55 8.80
CA THR A 125 -11.43 -6.43 7.97
C THR A 125 -10.00 -5.89 7.84
N LEU A 126 -9.84 -4.63 7.45
CA LEU A 126 -8.52 -4.02 7.30
C LEU A 126 -7.80 -3.85 8.64
N MET A 127 -8.55 -3.54 9.71
CA MET A 127 -7.97 -3.46 11.06
C MET A 127 -7.44 -4.80 11.56
N ARG A 128 -8.03 -5.92 11.16
CA ARG A 128 -7.58 -7.29 11.46
C ARG A 128 -6.41 -7.72 10.57
N ASP A 129 -6.49 -7.44 9.27
CA ASP A 129 -5.60 -8.03 8.27
C ASP A 129 -4.32 -7.21 8.04
N VAL A 130 -4.39 -5.89 8.18
CA VAL A 130 -3.23 -4.99 8.03
C VAL A 130 -2.59 -4.71 9.40
N PRO A 131 -1.32 -5.06 9.61
CA PRO A 131 -0.61 -4.75 10.85
C PRO A 131 -0.64 -3.26 11.20
N LEU A 132 -0.68 -2.94 12.49
CA LEU A 132 -0.80 -1.56 12.98
C LEU A 132 0.30 -0.63 12.43
N ASN A 133 1.53 -1.12 12.37
CA ASN A 133 2.67 -0.36 11.88
C ASN A 133 2.70 -0.18 10.35
N LEU A 134 1.77 -0.81 9.61
CA LEU A 134 1.68 -0.75 8.15
C LEU A 134 0.41 -0.04 7.65
N ARG A 135 -0.25 0.74 8.50
CA ARG A 135 -1.45 1.53 8.18
C ARG A 135 -1.46 2.87 8.88
N ASP A 136 -2.27 3.78 8.37
CA ASP A 136 -2.54 5.06 9.00
C ASP A 136 -3.41 4.89 10.26
N SER A 137 -3.09 5.59 11.32
CA SER A 137 -3.77 5.52 12.61
C SER A 137 -5.24 5.99 12.55
N LYS A 138 -5.56 6.87 11.59
CA LYS A 138 -6.90 7.40 11.34
C LYS A 138 -7.66 6.62 10.25
N GLY A 139 -7.10 5.53 9.72
CA GLY A 139 -7.72 4.70 8.70
C GLY A 139 -7.87 5.38 7.34
N ARG A 140 -6.97 6.29 6.97
CA ARG A 140 -6.97 7.00 5.68
C ARG A 140 -6.33 6.17 4.58
N TRP A 141 -5.32 5.37 4.90
CA TRP A 141 -4.67 4.44 3.99
C TRP A 141 -4.23 3.16 4.70
N PHE A 142 -4.02 2.10 3.93
CA PHE A 142 -3.64 0.78 4.38
C PHE A 142 -2.55 0.21 3.50
N GLY A 143 -1.55 -0.42 4.10
CA GLY A 143 -0.54 -1.19 3.39
C GLY A 143 -1.17 -2.37 2.65
N LEU A 144 -0.61 -2.70 1.50
CA LEU A 144 -1.02 -3.83 0.67
C LEU A 144 0.10 -4.86 0.53
N THR A 145 1.34 -4.40 0.42
CA THR A 145 2.54 -5.24 0.31
C THR A 145 3.69 -4.62 1.08
N ARG A 146 4.73 -5.44 1.34
CA ARG A 146 5.98 -4.98 1.96
C ARG A 146 7.17 -5.18 1.02
N ARG A 147 8.14 -4.30 1.14
CA ARG A 147 9.44 -4.42 0.50
C ARG A 147 10.53 -4.08 1.50
N VAL A 148 11.70 -4.66 1.31
CA VAL A 148 12.87 -4.42 2.17
C VAL A 148 13.93 -3.70 1.34
N ARG A 149 14.49 -2.62 1.86
CA ARG A 149 15.62 -1.95 1.24
C ARG A 149 16.90 -2.52 1.82
N VAL A 150 17.71 -3.13 0.97
CA VAL A 150 18.83 -3.98 1.39
C VAL A 150 20.12 -3.59 0.68
N PRO A 151 21.27 -3.77 1.33
CA PRO A 151 22.54 -3.89 0.64
C PRO A 151 22.54 -5.10 -0.30
N VAL A 152 22.98 -4.91 -1.54
CA VAL A 152 23.41 -5.98 -2.45
C VAL A 152 24.93 -5.88 -2.61
N VAL A 153 25.61 -6.99 -2.50
CA VAL A 153 27.07 -7.03 -2.38
C VAL A 153 27.66 -7.91 -3.49
N ASN A 154 28.71 -7.42 -4.13
CA ASN A 154 29.58 -8.26 -4.95
C ASN A 154 30.60 -8.95 -4.02
N PRO A 155 30.50 -10.27 -3.79
CA PRO A 155 31.30 -10.98 -2.82
C PRO A 155 32.80 -11.07 -3.18
N LYS A 156 33.15 -10.73 -4.43
CA LYS A 156 34.54 -10.64 -4.87
C LYS A 156 35.24 -9.35 -4.42
N LEU A 157 34.46 -8.29 -4.12
CA LEU A 157 34.98 -6.96 -3.78
C LEU A 157 34.79 -6.57 -2.31
N VAL A 158 33.70 -7.06 -1.71
CA VAL A 158 33.34 -6.77 -0.31
C VAL A 158 32.83 -8.05 0.33
N ASN A 159 33.30 -8.35 1.52
CA ASN A 159 32.79 -9.47 2.31
C ASN A 159 31.36 -9.15 2.77
N PRO A 160 30.33 -9.93 2.38
CA PRO A 160 28.96 -9.70 2.81
C PRO A 160 28.79 -9.68 4.35
N ALA A 161 29.59 -10.45 5.10
CA ALA A 161 29.53 -10.50 6.56
C ALA A 161 30.02 -9.21 7.24
N SER A 162 30.71 -8.31 6.53
CA SER A 162 31.11 -7.00 7.05
C SER A 162 29.98 -5.99 7.15
N ILE A 163 28.81 -6.30 6.56
CA ILE A 163 27.64 -5.42 6.57
C ILE A 163 26.55 -6.11 7.39
N ARG A 164 26.32 -5.64 8.61
CA ARG A 164 25.32 -6.17 9.56
C ARG A 164 24.18 -5.19 9.80
N THR A 165 24.48 -3.90 9.70
CA THR A 165 23.55 -2.80 9.91
C THR A 165 23.71 -1.75 8.81
N TYR A 166 22.76 -0.83 8.69
CA TYR A 166 22.90 0.30 7.77
C TYR A 166 24.09 1.20 8.15
N ALA A 167 24.49 1.22 9.43
CA ALA A 167 25.65 2.00 9.87
C ALA A 167 26.95 1.60 9.18
N ASP A 168 27.09 0.32 8.85
CA ASP A 168 28.29 -0.22 8.22
C ASP A 168 28.53 0.33 6.82
N LEU A 169 27.49 0.83 6.14
CA LEU A 169 27.62 1.49 4.84
C LEU A 169 28.40 2.81 4.88
N ALA A 170 28.52 3.41 6.06
CA ALA A 170 29.32 4.60 6.29
C ALA A 170 30.79 4.28 6.71
N ASN A 171 31.17 3.01 6.78
CA ASN A 171 32.54 2.61 7.11
C ASN A 171 33.51 3.09 6.01
N PRO A 172 34.61 3.80 6.36
CA PRO A 172 35.62 4.28 5.40
C PRO A 172 36.26 3.19 4.53
N ALA A 173 36.23 1.92 4.95
CA ALA A 173 36.69 0.77 4.16
C ALA A 173 35.86 0.57 2.85
N LEU A 174 34.68 1.18 2.78
CA LEU A 174 33.83 1.20 1.59
C LEU A 174 34.05 2.43 0.67
N LYS A 175 35.06 3.26 0.95
CA LYS A 175 35.39 4.43 0.11
C LYS A 175 35.58 4.02 -1.36
N GLY A 176 34.83 4.63 -2.26
CA GLY A 176 34.82 4.30 -3.67
C GLY A 176 34.23 2.93 -4.03
N LYS A 177 33.48 2.30 -3.09
CA LYS A 177 32.87 0.98 -3.30
C LYS A 177 31.36 0.97 -3.10
N LEU A 178 30.74 2.10 -2.74
CA LEU A 178 29.29 2.20 -2.48
C LEU A 178 28.58 2.85 -3.67
N CYS A 179 27.58 2.16 -4.22
CA CYS A 179 26.66 2.71 -5.22
C CYS A 179 25.33 3.07 -4.56
N LEU A 180 24.86 4.29 -4.80
CA LEU A 180 23.57 4.79 -4.29
C LEU A 180 22.75 5.38 -5.43
N ARG A 181 21.45 5.39 -5.26
CA ARG A 181 20.56 6.23 -6.06
C ARG A 181 20.66 7.70 -5.60
N ASP A 182 20.26 8.58 -6.49
CA ASP A 182 20.16 10.02 -6.21
C ASP A 182 19.20 10.33 -5.04
N SER A 183 19.27 11.55 -4.54
CA SER A 183 18.44 12.04 -3.41
C SER A 183 16.95 12.14 -3.74
N LYS A 184 16.57 12.11 -5.03
CA LYS A 184 15.17 12.12 -5.48
C LYS A 184 14.47 10.78 -5.26
N SER A 185 15.24 9.72 -4.97
CA SER A 185 14.67 8.40 -4.68
C SER A 185 13.90 8.42 -3.37
N VAL A 186 12.57 8.33 -3.44
CA VAL A 186 11.70 8.23 -2.25
C VAL A 186 12.11 7.08 -1.34
N TYR A 187 12.64 5.98 -1.89
CA TYR A 187 13.10 4.82 -1.12
C TYR A 187 14.30 5.13 -0.23
N ASN A 188 15.21 5.99 -0.69
CA ASN A 188 16.32 6.49 0.13
C ASN A 188 15.84 7.48 1.17
N GLN A 189 14.90 8.35 0.79
CA GLN A 189 14.32 9.33 1.71
C GLN A 189 13.63 8.64 2.88
N SER A 190 12.82 7.60 2.61
CA SER A 190 12.15 6.81 3.64
C SER A 190 13.14 6.02 4.52
N LEU A 191 14.21 5.46 3.95
CA LEU A 191 15.26 4.83 4.75
C LEU A 191 15.97 5.84 5.66
N VAL A 192 16.25 7.04 5.17
CA VAL A 192 16.86 8.09 6.00
C VAL A 192 15.90 8.53 7.10
N ALA A 193 14.60 8.70 6.79
CA ALA A 193 13.56 8.99 7.78
C ALA A 193 13.52 7.92 8.88
N ASP A 194 13.54 6.66 8.50
CA ASP A 194 13.61 5.51 9.39
C ASP A 194 14.83 5.57 10.31
N GLN A 195 16.03 5.79 9.75
CA GLN A 195 17.26 5.89 10.55
C GLN A 195 17.29 7.13 11.46
N MET A 196 16.63 8.23 11.08
CA MET A 196 16.44 9.40 11.96
C MET A 196 15.54 9.05 13.16
N ILE A 197 14.50 8.26 12.97
CA ILE A 197 13.59 7.82 14.04
C ILE A 197 14.30 6.86 14.99
N LEU A 198 15.02 5.88 14.45
CA LEU A 198 15.70 4.85 15.25
C LEU A 198 16.92 5.36 16.00
N ARG A 199 17.67 6.32 15.44
CA ARG A 199 19.00 6.70 15.92
C ARG A 199 19.15 8.16 16.30
N GLY A 200 18.14 8.98 16.01
CA GLY A 200 18.16 10.42 16.14
C GLY A 200 18.86 11.13 14.97
N ASP A 201 18.54 12.41 14.80
CA ASP A 201 18.93 13.22 13.64
C ASP A 201 20.46 13.38 13.52
N ALA A 202 21.17 13.54 14.63
CA ALA A 202 22.63 13.71 14.62
C ALA A 202 23.37 12.44 14.15
N ALA A 203 22.97 11.26 14.64
CA ALA A 203 23.55 10.00 14.22
C ALA A 203 23.22 9.65 12.77
N ALA A 204 21.98 9.95 12.32
CA ALA A 204 21.58 9.81 10.94
C ALA A 204 22.36 10.74 10.00
N ALA A 205 22.60 12.00 10.40
CA ALA A 205 23.42 12.94 9.63
C ALA A 205 24.87 12.46 9.47
N LYS A 206 25.49 11.97 10.56
CA LYS A 206 26.82 11.39 10.51
C LYS A 206 26.88 10.18 9.56
N TRP A 207 25.88 9.32 9.62
CA TRP A 207 25.76 8.15 8.75
C TRP A 207 25.59 8.56 7.27
N VAL A 208 24.68 9.50 6.95
CA VAL A 208 24.50 10.00 5.59
C VAL A 208 25.81 10.60 5.06
N LYS A 209 26.49 11.45 5.85
CA LYS A 209 27.79 12.03 5.47
C LYS A 209 28.85 10.96 5.20
N GLY A 210 28.90 9.90 6.02
CA GLY A 210 29.83 8.78 5.81
C GLY A 210 29.52 8.00 4.55
N MET A 211 28.22 7.72 4.26
CA MET A 211 27.84 7.06 3.02
C MET A 211 28.19 7.90 1.79
N THR A 212 27.88 9.21 1.80
CA THR A 212 28.17 10.09 0.66
C THR A 212 29.68 10.22 0.39
N ALA A 213 30.52 10.10 1.42
CA ALA A 213 31.97 10.03 1.27
C ALA A 213 32.46 8.71 0.65
N ASN A 214 31.67 7.65 0.74
CA ASN A 214 32.00 6.32 0.20
C ASN A 214 31.49 6.09 -1.22
N VAL A 215 30.62 6.98 -1.74
CA VAL A 215 29.90 6.77 -3.01
C VAL A 215 30.85 6.79 -4.21
N THR A 216 30.70 5.78 -5.05
CA THR A 216 31.18 5.77 -6.44
C THR A 216 30.22 6.58 -7.30
N LYS A 217 30.71 7.60 -8.00
CA LYS A 217 29.88 8.46 -8.86
C LYS A 217 29.84 7.91 -10.30
N PRO A 218 28.78 8.17 -11.05
CA PRO A 218 27.60 8.99 -10.71
C PRO A 218 26.59 8.25 -9.83
N TYR A 219 25.64 9.01 -9.24
CA TYR A 219 24.46 8.43 -8.59
C TYR A 219 23.50 7.82 -9.65
N PHE A 220 22.83 6.75 -9.26
CA PHE A 220 21.89 6.05 -10.12
C PHE A 220 20.46 6.60 -9.99
N THR A 221 19.67 6.54 -11.05
CA THR A 221 18.26 6.94 -11.05
C THR A 221 17.31 5.77 -10.74
N SER A 222 17.82 4.51 -10.83
CA SER A 222 17.02 3.30 -10.63
C SER A 222 17.85 2.20 -9.97
N ASP A 223 17.16 1.24 -9.29
CA ASP A 223 17.83 0.12 -8.62
C ASP A 223 18.38 -0.92 -9.63
N THR A 224 17.71 -1.14 -10.77
CA THR A 224 18.19 -2.14 -11.77
C THR A 224 19.57 -1.80 -12.36
N PRO A 225 19.84 -0.60 -12.89
CA PRO A 225 21.20 -0.27 -13.35
C PRO A 225 22.22 -0.25 -12.20
N LEU A 226 21.80 0.10 -10.98
CA LEU A 226 22.66 0.03 -9.80
C LEU A 226 23.08 -1.43 -9.51
N ILE A 227 22.15 -2.40 -9.58
CA ILE A 227 22.45 -3.82 -9.41
C ILE A 227 23.44 -4.30 -10.47
N ARG A 228 23.27 -3.87 -11.74
CA ARG A 228 24.21 -4.19 -12.82
C ARG A 228 25.61 -3.67 -12.53
N ALA A 229 25.73 -2.42 -12.05
CA ALA A 229 27.01 -1.82 -11.67
C ALA A 229 27.72 -2.62 -10.56
N VAL A 230 26.98 -3.03 -9.53
CA VAL A 230 27.54 -3.90 -8.47
C VAL A 230 27.98 -5.26 -9.05
N ALA A 231 27.17 -5.87 -9.92
CA ALA A 231 27.48 -7.15 -10.54
C ALA A 231 28.71 -7.09 -11.45
N ASN A 232 28.94 -5.97 -12.13
CA ASN A 232 30.09 -5.71 -12.99
C ASN A 232 31.35 -5.30 -12.22
N GLY A 233 31.22 -4.98 -10.93
CA GLY A 233 32.35 -4.59 -10.10
C GLY A 233 32.69 -3.09 -10.16
N GLU A 234 31.82 -2.25 -10.73
CA GLU A 234 31.97 -0.79 -10.72
C GLU A 234 31.87 -0.24 -9.28
N CYS A 235 31.15 -0.97 -8.40
CA CYS A 235 31.13 -0.79 -6.97
C CYS A 235 31.00 -2.15 -6.27
N GLY A 236 31.36 -2.22 -4.99
CA GLY A 236 31.28 -3.46 -4.21
C GLY A 236 29.93 -3.68 -3.52
N VAL A 237 29.21 -2.59 -3.24
CA VAL A 237 27.94 -2.59 -2.51
C VAL A 237 26.98 -1.61 -3.16
N GLY A 238 25.71 -1.99 -3.22
CA GLY A 238 24.62 -1.10 -3.63
C GLY A 238 23.44 -1.21 -2.70
N LEU A 239 22.65 -0.16 -2.56
CA LEU A 239 21.46 -0.13 -1.73
C LEU A 239 20.21 -0.14 -2.60
N VAL A 240 19.41 -1.23 -2.53
CA VAL A 240 18.28 -1.49 -3.45
C VAL A 240 17.06 -2.06 -2.70
N ASN A 241 15.89 -2.04 -3.34
CA ASN A 241 14.76 -2.82 -2.86
C ASN A 241 14.84 -4.27 -3.35
N THR A 242 14.50 -5.21 -2.49
CA THR A 242 14.57 -6.65 -2.74
C THR A 242 13.90 -7.09 -4.03
N TYR A 243 12.75 -6.52 -4.37
CA TYR A 243 11.97 -6.94 -5.53
C TYR A 243 12.65 -6.65 -6.88
N TYR A 244 13.55 -5.65 -6.96
CA TYR A 244 14.31 -5.41 -8.19
C TYR A 244 15.28 -6.56 -8.48
N LEU A 245 16.03 -6.99 -7.47
CA LEU A 245 16.93 -8.13 -7.64
C LEU A 245 16.14 -9.42 -7.88
N ALA A 246 15.03 -9.61 -7.19
CA ALA A 246 14.18 -10.78 -7.39
C ALA A 246 13.63 -10.85 -8.82
N ARG A 247 13.20 -9.72 -9.39
CA ARG A 247 12.73 -9.62 -10.79
C ARG A 247 13.84 -9.91 -11.79
N MET A 248 15.07 -9.45 -11.55
CA MET A 248 16.19 -9.80 -12.38
C MET A 248 16.48 -11.31 -12.32
N LEU A 249 16.44 -11.91 -11.12
CA LEU A 249 16.68 -13.34 -10.92
C LEU A 249 15.57 -14.24 -11.49
N SER A 250 14.32 -13.78 -11.55
CA SER A 250 13.22 -14.51 -12.23
C SER A 250 13.46 -14.62 -13.74
N GLY A 251 14.14 -13.64 -14.31
CA GLY A 251 14.34 -13.53 -15.75
C GLY A 251 13.34 -12.59 -16.44
N ASP A 252 12.44 -11.93 -15.68
CA ASP A 252 11.45 -10.99 -16.22
C ASP A 252 12.10 -9.82 -16.96
N ASN A 253 13.36 -9.50 -16.63
CA ASN A 253 14.17 -8.48 -17.29
C ASN A 253 15.08 -9.06 -18.39
N GLY A 254 14.97 -10.35 -18.71
CA GLY A 254 15.78 -11.05 -19.70
C GLY A 254 16.99 -11.80 -19.12
N ALA A 255 17.60 -12.67 -19.95
CA ALA A 255 18.68 -13.57 -19.56
C ALA A 255 19.95 -12.85 -19.08
N ALA A 256 20.29 -11.72 -19.70
CA ALA A 256 21.45 -10.92 -19.33
C ALA A 256 21.32 -10.38 -17.88
N ASP A 257 20.17 -9.83 -17.53
CA ASP A 257 19.92 -9.35 -16.17
C ASP A 257 19.90 -10.48 -15.14
N LYS A 258 19.36 -11.63 -15.50
CA LYS A 258 19.39 -12.83 -14.64
C LYS A 258 20.83 -13.27 -14.35
N ALA A 259 21.69 -13.30 -15.36
CA ALA A 259 23.11 -13.62 -15.19
C ALA A 259 23.85 -12.60 -14.31
N MET A 260 23.57 -11.30 -14.48
CA MET A 260 24.13 -10.25 -13.62
C MET A 260 23.64 -10.39 -12.17
N ALA A 261 22.35 -10.56 -11.96
CA ALA A 261 21.77 -10.72 -10.62
C ALA A 261 22.34 -11.92 -9.86
N GLY A 262 22.75 -12.98 -10.57
CA GLY A 262 23.41 -14.15 -9.97
C GLY A 262 24.80 -13.87 -9.38
N LYS A 263 25.45 -12.75 -9.73
CA LYS A 263 26.78 -12.38 -9.25
C LYS A 263 26.78 -11.64 -7.90
N VAL A 264 25.62 -11.19 -7.45
CA VAL A 264 25.47 -10.40 -6.23
C VAL A 264 24.72 -11.17 -5.14
N LYS A 265 24.94 -10.80 -3.88
CA LYS A 265 24.25 -11.35 -2.72
C LYS A 265 23.44 -10.28 -2.00
N VAL A 266 22.24 -10.63 -1.57
CA VAL A 266 21.44 -9.81 -0.63
C VAL A 266 22.05 -9.93 0.77
N VAL A 267 22.12 -8.83 1.48
CA VAL A 267 22.43 -8.78 2.90
C VAL A 267 21.27 -8.12 3.64
N PHE A 268 20.59 -8.87 4.50
CA PHE A 268 19.63 -8.26 5.40
C PHE A 268 20.36 -7.63 6.58
N THR A 269 20.15 -6.33 6.76
CA THR A 269 20.56 -5.63 7.98
C THR A 269 19.70 -6.07 9.16
N ASN A 270 20.21 -5.93 10.37
CA ASN A 270 19.46 -6.20 11.59
C ASN A 270 19.46 -4.97 12.51
N PRO A 271 18.34 -4.27 12.66
CA PRO A 271 17.07 -4.52 11.98
C PRO A 271 17.07 -4.11 10.49
N ALA A 272 16.08 -4.59 9.75
CA ALA A 272 15.88 -4.27 8.33
C ALA A 272 14.77 -3.24 8.15
N HIS A 273 15.02 -2.22 7.32
CA HIS A 273 14.02 -1.23 6.93
C HIS A 273 12.97 -1.84 6.00
N VAL A 274 11.71 -1.77 6.43
CA VAL A 274 10.55 -2.25 5.70
C VAL A 274 9.67 -1.08 5.29
N ASN A 275 9.31 -1.03 4.02
CA ASN A 275 8.37 -0.05 3.48
C ASN A 275 7.23 -0.75 2.73
N ILE A 276 6.21 -0.01 2.29
CA ILE A 276 4.95 -0.55 1.77
C ILE A 276 4.57 0.02 0.41
N SER A 277 3.80 -0.74 -0.38
CA SER A 277 2.78 -0.16 -1.25
C SER A 277 1.47 -0.14 -0.49
N GLY A 278 0.68 0.89 -0.65
CA GLY A 278 -0.57 1.03 0.07
C GLY A 278 -1.64 1.74 -0.75
N ALA A 279 -2.86 1.74 -0.25
CA ALA A 279 -3.99 2.39 -0.89
C ALA A 279 -4.91 3.07 0.12
N GLY A 280 -5.60 4.11 -0.33
CA GLY A 280 -6.67 4.77 0.40
C GLY A 280 -7.84 5.10 -0.51
N VAL A 281 -9.02 5.26 0.10
CA VAL A 281 -10.22 5.74 -0.59
C VAL A 281 -10.07 7.23 -0.81
N VAL A 282 -10.21 7.68 -2.05
CA VAL A 282 -10.13 9.11 -2.39
C VAL A 282 -11.25 9.88 -1.68
N LYS A 283 -10.93 11.04 -1.12
CA LYS A 283 -11.88 11.83 -0.31
C LYS A 283 -13.17 12.15 -1.06
N THR A 284 -13.06 12.42 -2.35
CA THR A 284 -14.16 12.81 -3.24
C THR A 284 -14.80 11.63 -3.98
N SER A 285 -14.42 10.39 -3.64
CA SER A 285 -14.98 9.18 -4.24
C SER A 285 -16.50 9.17 -4.19
N LYS A 286 -17.11 8.84 -5.32
CA LYS A 286 -18.55 8.65 -5.46
C LYS A 286 -18.98 7.23 -5.09
N ASN A 287 -18.03 6.29 -5.04
CA ASN A 287 -18.26 4.87 -4.77
C ASN A 287 -17.42 4.37 -3.57
N PRO A 288 -17.44 5.05 -2.39
CA PRO A 288 -16.50 4.78 -1.32
C PRO A 288 -16.59 3.36 -0.75
N GLN A 289 -17.78 2.76 -0.72
CA GLN A 289 -17.96 1.40 -0.24
C GLN A 289 -17.38 0.36 -1.21
N ALA A 290 -17.56 0.56 -2.52
CA ALA A 290 -16.96 -0.30 -3.54
C ALA A 290 -15.43 -0.16 -3.57
N ALA A 291 -14.92 1.07 -3.40
CA ALA A 291 -13.50 1.35 -3.26
C ALA A 291 -12.89 0.64 -2.03
N LEU A 292 -13.58 0.69 -0.89
CA LEU A 292 -13.15 0.02 0.34
C LEU A 292 -13.10 -1.50 0.15
N LYS A 293 -14.11 -2.11 -0.51
CA LYS A 293 -14.12 -3.55 -0.83
C LYS A 293 -12.90 -3.96 -1.68
N LEU A 294 -12.45 -3.10 -2.62
CA LEU A 294 -11.24 -3.40 -3.38
C LEU A 294 -10.00 -3.39 -2.48
N ILE A 295 -9.87 -2.40 -1.60
CA ILE A 295 -8.73 -2.34 -0.66
C ILE A 295 -8.74 -3.55 0.28
N GLU A 296 -9.89 -3.95 0.79
CA GLU A 296 -10.07 -5.16 1.61
C GLU A 296 -9.63 -6.42 0.86
N PHE A 297 -10.04 -6.54 -0.41
CA PHE A 297 -9.62 -7.67 -1.25
C PHE A 297 -8.10 -7.70 -1.45
N LEU A 298 -7.50 -6.56 -1.81
CA LEU A 298 -6.05 -6.45 -2.05
C LEU A 298 -5.21 -6.63 -0.78
N ALA A 299 -5.74 -6.30 0.40
CA ALA A 299 -5.06 -6.49 1.69
C ALA A 299 -5.34 -7.87 2.31
N SER A 300 -6.30 -8.64 1.79
CA SER A 300 -6.68 -9.94 2.34
C SER A 300 -5.54 -10.96 2.26
N PRO A 301 -5.54 -12.01 3.11
CA PRO A 301 -4.53 -13.07 3.04
C PRO A 301 -4.43 -13.75 1.67
N THR A 302 -5.53 -13.84 0.93
CA THR A 302 -5.56 -14.48 -0.39
C THR A 302 -5.22 -13.49 -1.50
N GLY A 303 -5.95 -12.38 -1.60
CA GLY A 303 -5.72 -11.35 -2.62
C GLY A 303 -4.37 -10.65 -2.44
N GLY A 304 -4.02 -10.27 -1.20
CA GLY A 304 -2.77 -9.60 -0.88
C GLY A 304 -1.53 -10.46 -1.10
N ARG A 305 -1.64 -11.78 -0.88
CA ARG A 305 -0.54 -12.68 -1.23
C ARG A 305 -0.29 -12.67 -2.74
N GLY A 306 -1.33 -12.82 -3.55
CA GLY A 306 -1.21 -12.73 -5.01
C GLY A 306 -0.65 -11.39 -5.47
N TYR A 307 -1.11 -10.29 -4.85
CA TYR A 307 -0.65 -8.94 -5.15
C TYR A 307 0.82 -8.71 -4.81
N ALA A 308 1.32 -9.31 -3.73
CA ALA A 308 2.73 -9.25 -3.34
C ALA A 308 3.60 -10.17 -4.21
N GLU A 309 3.24 -11.45 -4.30
CA GLU A 309 4.07 -12.48 -4.95
C GLU A 309 4.22 -12.25 -6.46
N ALA A 310 3.16 -11.77 -7.12
CA ALA A 310 3.19 -11.41 -8.54
C ALA A 310 4.23 -10.35 -8.89
N ASN A 311 4.63 -9.53 -7.93
CA ASN A 311 5.62 -8.45 -8.10
C ASN A 311 6.91 -8.66 -7.33
N ASN A 312 7.16 -9.88 -6.86
CA ASN A 312 8.34 -10.22 -6.05
C ASN A 312 8.45 -9.35 -4.78
N GLU A 313 7.32 -8.96 -4.20
CA GLU A 313 7.22 -8.26 -2.91
C GLU A 313 6.77 -9.23 -1.81
N TYR A 314 6.92 -8.84 -0.55
CA TYR A 314 6.45 -9.62 0.58
C TYR A 314 4.99 -9.31 0.90
N PRO A 315 4.18 -10.30 1.30
CA PRO A 315 2.84 -10.05 1.84
C PRO A 315 2.92 -9.28 3.16
N LEU A 316 1.80 -8.71 3.60
CA LEU A 316 1.75 -7.93 4.85
C LEU A 316 2.19 -8.72 6.09
N LYS A 317 1.93 -10.03 6.11
CA LYS A 317 2.33 -10.94 7.18
C LYS A 317 3.16 -12.10 6.60
N GLY A 318 4.20 -12.51 7.34
CA GLY A 318 5.08 -13.60 6.90
C GLY A 318 5.95 -13.24 5.69
N TYR A 319 6.45 -14.26 5.00
CA TYR A 319 7.42 -14.10 3.89
C TYR A 319 6.85 -14.52 2.53
N GLY A 320 5.63 -15.05 2.49
CA GLY A 320 5.00 -15.56 1.25
C GLY A 320 5.64 -16.83 0.72
N ASN A 321 5.28 -17.17 -0.53
CA ASN A 321 5.73 -18.40 -1.18
C ASN A 321 6.67 -18.17 -2.37
N ASN A 322 6.99 -16.92 -2.70
CA ASN A 322 7.91 -16.61 -3.80
C ASN A 322 9.27 -17.29 -3.58
N ALA A 323 9.63 -18.21 -4.49
CA ALA A 323 10.82 -19.06 -4.37
C ALA A 323 12.13 -18.24 -4.38
N ILE A 324 12.16 -17.08 -5.04
CA ILE A 324 13.33 -16.21 -5.11
C ILE A 324 13.50 -15.47 -3.79
N LEU A 325 12.43 -14.90 -3.24
CA LEU A 325 12.46 -14.22 -1.95
C LEU A 325 12.83 -15.19 -0.82
N LYS A 326 12.36 -16.44 -0.88
CA LYS A 326 12.76 -17.48 0.10
C LYS A 326 14.27 -17.74 0.08
N ARG A 327 14.90 -17.70 -1.10
CA ARG A 327 16.38 -17.85 -1.21
C ARG A 327 17.16 -16.68 -0.62
N PHE A 328 16.56 -15.49 -0.52
CA PHE A 328 17.19 -14.37 0.17
C PHE A 328 17.27 -14.58 1.69
N GLY A 329 16.44 -15.47 2.25
CA GLY A 329 16.35 -15.73 3.68
C GLY A 329 15.32 -14.88 4.40
N THR A 330 15.43 -14.80 5.72
CA THR A 330 14.53 -14.08 6.60
C THR A 330 15.18 -12.79 7.12
N PHE A 331 14.37 -11.85 7.57
CA PHE A 331 14.82 -10.60 8.16
C PHE A 331 13.97 -10.26 9.39
N LYS A 332 14.56 -9.52 10.31
CA LYS A 332 13.86 -8.87 11.42
C LYS A 332 13.60 -7.42 11.01
N ALA A 333 12.33 -7.09 10.80
CA ALA A 333 11.93 -5.70 10.53
C ALA A 333 12.24 -4.81 11.75
N ASP A 334 12.51 -3.54 11.51
CA ASP A 334 12.54 -2.53 12.56
C ASP A 334 11.14 -2.27 13.17
N SER A 335 11.07 -1.37 14.12
CA SER A 335 9.84 -1.02 14.84
C SER A 335 9.16 0.24 14.31
N VAL A 336 9.73 0.88 13.27
CA VAL A 336 9.21 2.14 12.75
C VAL A 336 7.94 1.88 11.94
N SER A 337 6.89 2.65 12.21
CA SER A 337 5.67 2.54 11.41
C SER A 337 5.77 3.32 10.10
N ALA A 338 5.01 2.88 9.10
CA ALA A 338 4.91 3.57 7.82
C ALA A 338 4.44 5.02 7.99
N GLU A 339 3.51 5.27 8.91
CA GLU A 339 3.02 6.62 9.24
C GLU A 339 4.14 7.51 9.81
N GLN A 340 4.94 6.99 10.76
CA GLN A 340 6.09 7.72 11.30
C GLN A 340 7.14 8.07 10.24
N MET A 341 7.43 7.12 9.34
CA MET A 341 8.35 7.37 8.22
C MET A 341 7.85 8.46 7.28
N GLY A 342 6.57 8.41 6.92
CA GLY A 342 5.94 9.41 6.08
C GLY A 342 6.06 10.80 6.68
N ALA A 343 5.65 10.97 7.93
CA ALA A 343 5.71 12.23 8.66
C ALA A 343 7.14 12.79 8.78
N LYS A 344 8.17 11.93 8.85
CA LYS A 344 9.58 12.34 8.95
C LYS A 344 10.23 12.64 7.58
N ASN A 345 9.55 12.35 6.44
CA ASN A 345 10.13 12.42 5.09
C ASN A 345 10.72 13.78 4.74
N LYS A 346 9.99 14.89 4.99
CA LYS A 346 10.48 16.26 4.71
C LYS A 346 11.79 16.56 5.43
N ALA A 347 11.92 16.15 6.70
CA ALA A 347 13.13 16.32 7.48
C ALA A 347 14.28 15.46 6.94
N ALA A 348 13.98 14.24 6.48
CA ALA A 348 14.96 13.34 5.86
C ALA A 348 15.52 13.92 4.57
N VAL A 349 14.69 14.47 3.70
CA VAL A 349 15.12 15.16 2.45
C VAL A 349 16.06 16.31 2.78
N GLN A 350 15.73 17.14 3.76
CA GLN A 350 16.59 18.24 4.21
C GLN A 350 17.92 17.75 4.78
N LEU A 351 17.89 16.66 5.58
CA LEU A 351 19.09 16.06 6.16
C LEU A 351 20.01 15.51 5.06
N MET A 352 19.45 14.80 4.06
CA MET A 352 20.20 14.29 2.91
C MET A 352 20.90 15.42 2.16
N ALA A 353 20.18 16.50 1.84
CA ALA A 353 20.72 17.65 1.11
C ALA A 353 21.88 18.31 1.88
N ARG A 354 21.71 18.57 3.19
CA ARG A 354 22.75 19.17 4.04
C ARG A 354 24.00 18.30 4.19
N ASN A 355 23.89 16.99 4.01
CA ASN A 355 25.00 16.04 4.14
C ASN A 355 25.52 15.51 2.80
N GLY A 356 25.25 16.24 1.68
CA GLY A 356 25.87 16.03 0.39
C GLY A 356 25.32 14.85 -0.42
N TRP A 357 24.16 14.32 -0.10
CA TRP A 357 23.48 13.34 -0.94
C TRP A 357 22.83 14.07 -2.12
N LYS A 358 23.33 13.83 -3.33
CA LYS A 358 22.90 14.50 -4.57
C LYS A 358 21.93 13.66 -5.38
#